data_3750f0aa837033ca3373eaf9c964cfe8
#
_entry.id   3750f0aa837033ca3373eaf9c964cfe8
#
_cell.length_a   1.000
_cell.length_b   1.000
_cell.length_c   1.000
_cell.angle_alpha   90.00
_cell.angle_beta   90.00
_cell.angle_gamma   90.00
#
_symmetry.space_group_name_H-M   'P 1'
#
loop_
_entity.id
_entity.type
_entity.pdbx_description
1 polymer ?
#
loop_
_entity_poly.entity_id
_entity_poly.type
_entity_poly.pdbx_seq_one_letter_code
_entity_poly.pdbx_strand_id
1 'polypeptide(L)'
;MSKRKLTKKELRERQVIEDKKSKRTLLISFSSFFVLAILFYVFIVFGHDTKYAYRKYALYGKEVPPELVCMDGDKLLYHKSIKLSYKGKNYSFCSQECYDHLVDHFQKNAFITDPFSGDTICKADALIGLKSLGKPEIIYFQSIKTFNQYYKSRK
;
A
#
# COMPACT_ATOMS: atom_id res chain seq x y z
N MET A 1 17.34 -41.71 -53.29
CA MET A 1 16.81 -42.31 -52.02
C MET A 1 15.31 -42.45 -52.13
N SER A 2 14.81 -43.68 -52.27
CA SER A 2 13.35 -43.95 -52.40
C SER A 2 12.66 -43.83 -51.08
N LYS A 3 11.71 -42.87 -50.91
CA LYS A 3 10.90 -42.72 -49.72
C LYS A 3 9.90 -43.90 -49.65
N ARG A 4 10.15 -44.82 -48.71
CA ARG A 4 9.24 -45.96 -48.45
C ARG A 4 7.85 -45.42 -48.08
N LYS A 5 6.80 -45.78 -48.82
CA LYS A 5 5.42 -45.44 -48.52
C LYS A 5 4.97 -46.22 -47.28
N LEU A 6 4.54 -45.45 -46.23
CA LEU A 6 4.03 -46.02 -44.99
C LEU A 6 2.74 -46.76 -45.20
N THR A 7 2.54 -47.88 -44.52
CA THR A 7 1.32 -48.64 -44.54
C THR A 7 0.18 -47.91 -43.81
N LYS A 8 -1.07 -48.20 -44.18
CA LYS A 8 -2.25 -47.54 -43.57
C LYS A 8 -2.31 -47.73 -42.04
N LYS A 9 -1.73 -48.81 -41.53
CA LYS A 9 -1.63 -49.11 -40.09
C LYS A 9 -0.60 -48.19 -39.40
N GLU A 10 0.59 -48.04 -39.99
CA GLU A 10 1.64 -47.17 -39.47
C GLU A 10 1.23 -45.68 -39.47
N LEU A 11 0.42 -45.24 -40.43
CA LEU A 11 -0.12 -43.89 -40.47
C LEU A 11 -1.12 -43.66 -39.31
N ARG A 12 -2.00 -44.62 -39.03
CA ARG A 12 -2.94 -44.52 -37.89
C ARG A 12 -2.20 -44.48 -36.54
N GLU A 13 -1.21 -45.31 -36.36
CA GLU A 13 -0.39 -45.34 -35.12
C GLU A 13 0.35 -44.02 -34.90
N ARG A 14 0.88 -43.43 -35.96
CA ARG A 14 1.52 -42.09 -35.87
C ARG A 14 0.52 -41.02 -35.52
N GLN A 15 -0.65 -41.00 -36.11
CA GLN A 15 -1.70 -40.02 -35.78
C GLN A 15 -2.12 -40.13 -34.33
N VAL A 16 -2.31 -41.33 -33.77
CA VAL A 16 -2.65 -41.52 -32.36
C VAL A 16 -1.56 -41.01 -31.44
N ILE A 17 -0.29 -41.23 -31.80
CA ILE A 17 0.87 -40.72 -31.00
C ILE A 17 0.95 -39.20 -31.07
N GLU A 18 0.76 -38.61 -32.25
CA GLU A 18 0.77 -37.15 -32.45
C GLU A 18 -0.39 -36.48 -31.71
N ASP A 19 -1.61 -37.04 -31.77
CA ASP A 19 -2.79 -36.54 -31.04
C ASP A 19 -2.57 -36.60 -29.52
N LYS A 20 -1.99 -37.71 -29.03
CA LYS A 20 -1.65 -37.84 -27.59
C LYS A 20 -0.60 -36.84 -27.15
N LYS A 21 0.42 -36.60 -27.98
CA LYS A 21 1.46 -35.63 -27.75
C LYS A 21 0.90 -34.19 -27.76
N SER A 22 0.07 -33.88 -28.74
CA SER A 22 -0.62 -32.58 -28.87
C SER A 22 -1.50 -32.29 -27.65
N LYS A 23 -2.36 -33.23 -27.26
CA LYS A 23 -3.22 -33.11 -26.07
C LYS A 23 -2.37 -32.88 -24.78
N ARG A 24 -1.28 -33.62 -24.62
CA ARG A 24 -0.37 -33.43 -23.47
C ARG A 24 0.28 -32.05 -23.47
N THR A 25 0.74 -31.57 -24.64
CA THR A 25 1.32 -30.24 -24.77
C THR A 25 0.32 -29.13 -24.47
N LEU A 26 -0.93 -29.28 -24.96
CA LEU A 26 -2.02 -28.36 -24.64
C LEU A 26 -2.33 -28.33 -23.15
N LEU A 27 -2.44 -29.48 -22.49
CA LEU A 27 -2.68 -29.56 -21.04
C LEU A 27 -1.58 -28.89 -20.24
N ILE A 28 -0.31 -29.10 -20.60
CA ILE A 28 0.84 -28.46 -19.93
C ILE A 28 0.79 -26.94 -20.16
N SER A 29 0.49 -26.48 -21.36
CA SER A 29 0.39 -25.06 -21.70
C SER A 29 -0.74 -24.38 -20.90
N PHE A 30 -1.93 -24.97 -20.86
CA PHE A 30 -3.05 -24.44 -20.06
C PHE A 30 -2.73 -24.43 -18.56
N SER A 31 -2.13 -25.50 -18.03
CA SER A 31 -1.72 -25.57 -16.63
C SER A 31 -0.72 -24.49 -16.28
N SER A 32 0.29 -24.27 -17.12
CA SER A 32 1.29 -23.20 -16.94
C SER A 32 0.65 -21.82 -16.92
N PHE A 33 -0.27 -21.55 -17.85
CA PHE A 33 -0.98 -20.28 -17.89
C PHE A 33 -1.83 -20.04 -16.62
N PHE A 34 -2.48 -21.08 -16.13
CA PHE A 34 -3.29 -21.01 -14.91
C PHE A 34 -2.43 -20.73 -13.67
N VAL A 35 -1.28 -21.38 -13.56
CA VAL A 35 -0.32 -21.13 -12.48
C VAL A 35 0.20 -19.69 -12.51
N LEU A 36 0.55 -19.18 -13.69
CA LEU A 36 0.99 -17.79 -13.85
C LEU A 36 -0.11 -16.78 -13.49
N ALA A 37 -1.36 -17.05 -13.88
CA ALA A 37 -2.51 -16.21 -13.53
C ALA A 37 -2.74 -16.15 -12.01
N ILE A 38 -2.64 -17.30 -11.33
CA ILE A 38 -2.75 -17.38 -9.87
C ILE A 38 -1.60 -16.62 -9.18
N LEU A 39 -0.36 -16.80 -9.63
CA LEU A 39 0.79 -16.08 -9.09
C LEU A 39 0.64 -14.56 -9.27
N PHE A 40 0.16 -14.13 -10.42
CA PHE A 40 -0.09 -12.71 -10.71
C PHE A 40 -1.22 -12.15 -9.82
N TYR A 41 -2.30 -12.90 -9.63
CA TYR A 41 -3.38 -12.53 -8.71
C TYR A 41 -2.90 -12.40 -7.27
N VAL A 42 -2.14 -13.39 -6.79
CA VAL A 42 -1.52 -13.35 -5.45
C VAL A 42 -0.60 -12.14 -5.30
N PHE A 43 0.22 -11.85 -6.33
CA PHE A 43 1.11 -10.68 -6.33
C PHE A 43 0.33 -9.35 -6.26
N ILE A 44 -0.80 -9.23 -6.98
CA ILE A 44 -1.65 -8.03 -6.89
C ILE A 44 -2.27 -7.89 -5.51
N VAL A 45 -2.88 -8.96 -4.99
CA VAL A 45 -3.59 -8.92 -3.71
C VAL A 45 -2.63 -8.67 -2.53
N PHE A 46 -1.53 -9.41 -2.45
CA PHE A 46 -0.58 -9.28 -1.34
C PHE A 46 0.44 -8.16 -1.53
N GLY A 47 0.74 -7.75 -2.75
CA GLY A 47 1.69 -6.67 -3.03
C GLY A 47 1.22 -5.31 -2.51
N HIS A 48 -0.07 -5.12 -2.37
CA HIS A 48 -0.66 -3.92 -1.79
C HIS A 48 -0.44 -3.84 -0.28
N ASP A 49 -0.76 -4.89 0.45
CA ASP A 49 -0.64 -4.93 1.92
C ASP A 49 0.82 -4.83 2.37
N THR A 50 1.75 -5.40 1.61
CA THR A 50 3.19 -5.34 1.91
C THR A 50 3.74 -3.91 1.82
N LYS A 51 3.30 -3.10 0.84
CA LYS A 51 3.73 -1.69 0.72
C LYS A 51 3.28 -0.84 1.91
N TYR A 52 2.04 -1.04 2.36
CA TYR A 52 1.53 -0.34 3.53
C TYR A 52 2.23 -0.79 4.82
N ALA A 53 2.40 -2.09 4.98
CA ALA A 53 3.16 -2.64 6.10
C ALA A 53 4.59 -2.07 6.11
N TYR A 54 5.29 -2.09 4.97
CA TYR A 54 6.63 -1.51 4.85
C TYR A 54 6.67 -0.03 5.21
N ARG A 55 5.69 0.80 4.79
CA ARG A 55 5.63 2.23 5.14
C ARG A 55 5.60 2.46 6.65
N LYS A 56 4.87 1.65 7.42
CA LYS A 56 4.79 1.76 8.89
C LYS A 56 6.13 1.54 9.59
N TYR A 57 7.04 0.80 8.95
CA TYR A 57 8.41 0.62 9.45
C TYR A 57 9.37 1.66 8.88
N ALA A 58 9.30 1.93 7.59
CA ALA A 58 10.23 2.81 6.88
C ALA A 58 10.10 4.29 7.28
N LEU A 59 8.90 4.73 7.69
CA LEU A 59 8.61 6.10 8.10
C LEU A 59 8.75 6.32 9.61
N TYR A 60 9.03 5.28 10.40
CA TYR A 60 9.28 5.47 11.83
C TYR A 60 10.57 6.24 12.08
N GLY A 61 10.48 7.33 12.85
CA GLY A 61 11.60 8.24 13.09
C GLY A 61 11.96 9.14 11.90
N LYS A 62 11.09 9.21 10.88
CA LYS A 62 11.17 10.15 9.77
C LYS A 62 9.89 10.97 9.69
N GLU A 63 10.00 12.15 9.07
CA GLU A 63 8.83 12.96 8.77
C GLU A 63 7.90 12.23 7.80
N VAL A 64 6.61 12.18 8.16
CA VAL A 64 5.57 11.58 7.33
C VAL A 64 4.97 12.65 6.43
N PRO A 65 4.97 12.47 5.10
CA PRO A 65 4.36 13.42 4.19
C PRO A 65 2.86 13.61 4.48
N PRO A 66 2.36 14.87 4.53
CA PRO A 66 0.94 15.15 4.81
C PRO A 66 -0.04 14.42 3.87
N GLU A 67 0.39 14.15 2.63
CA GLU A 67 -0.41 13.41 1.63
C GLU A 67 -0.63 11.92 1.95
N LEU A 68 0.02 11.42 2.98
CA LEU A 68 -0.12 10.03 3.42
C LEU A 68 -0.88 9.90 4.74
N VAL A 69 -1.50 10.96 5.22
CA VAL A 69 -2.19 10.95 6.52
C VAL A 69 -3.63 11.43 6.43
N CYS A 70 -4.46 11.00 7.37
CA CYS A 70 -5.74 11.60 7.68
C CYS A 70 -5.61 12.36 8.99
N MET A 71 -5.75 13.70 8.93
CA MET A 71 -5.56 14.58 10.09
C MET A 71 -6.75 14.59 11.04
N ASP A 72 -7.93 14.14 10.60
CA ASP A 72 -9.08 13.95 11.47
C ASP A 72 -8.96 12.66 12.29
N GLY A 73 -8.60 11.56 11.64
CA GLY A 73 -8.43 10.26 12.32
C GLY A 73 -7.04 9.98 12.89
N ASP A 74 -6.08 10.90 12.73
CA ASP A 74 -4.68 10.79 13.19
C ASP A 74 -4.00 9.47 12.77
N LYS A 75 -4.15 9.10 11.48
CA LYS A 75 -3.67 7.83 10.95
C LYS A 75 -2.91 7.97 9.64
N LEU A 76 -1.88 7.15 9.47
CA LEU A 76 -1.23 6.89 8.20
C LEU A 76 -2.21 6.22 7.25
N LEU A 77 -2.30 6.73 6.03
CA LEU A 77 -3.20 6.21 5.01
C LEU A 77 -2.51 5.19 4.11
N TYR A 78 -3.33 4.29 3.63
CA TYR A 78 -2.95 3.33 2.61
C TYR A 78 -2.79 3.99 1.22
N HIS A 79 -3.72 4.89 0.87
CA HIS A 79 -3.73 5.71 -0.35
C HIS A 79 -3.32 7.15 -0.04
N LYS A 80 -3.17 7.97 -1.09
CA LYS A 80 -2.99 9.41 -0.93
C LYS A 80 -4.26 10.05 -0.39
N SER A 81 -4.07 11.02 0.51
CA SER A 81 -5.13 11.82 1.07
C SER A 81 -5.70 12.83 0.06
N ILE A 82 -6.89 13.31 0.34
CA ILE A 82 -7.50 14.48 -0.30
C ILE A 82 -7.02 15.71 0.48
N LYS A 83 -6.53 16.74 -0.23
CA LYS A 83 -6.14 18.03 0.39
C LYS A 83 -7.29 19.01 0.27
N LEU A 84 -7.77 19.51 1.38
CA LEU A 84 -8.83 20.52 1.45
C LEU A 84 -8.39 21.67 2.34
N SER A 85 -8.76 22.89 1.95
CA SER A 85 -8.40 24.11 2.68
C SER A 85 -9.52 24.55 3.61
N TYR A 86 -9.19 24.89 4.85
CA TYR A 86 -10.12 25.47 5.81
C TYR A 86 -9.43 26.54 6.64
N LYS A 87 -10.06 27.72 6.78
CA LYS A 87 -9.50 28.89 7.50
C LYS A 87 -8.06 29.27 7.07
N GLY A 88 -7.79 29.21 5.75
CA GLY A 88 -6.51 29.58 5.17
C GLY A 88 -5.38 28.55 5.36
N LYS A 89 -5.67 27.36 5.88
CA LYS A 89 -4.72 26.24 6.08
C LYS A 89 -5.15 25.00 5.32
N ASN A 90 -4.16 24.19 4.92
CA ASN A 90 -4.37 22.96 4.19
C ASN A 90 -4.35 21.76 5.11
N TYR A 91 -5.38 20.93 5.04
CA TYR A 91 -5.51 19.69 5.79
C TYR A 91 -5.61 18.51 4.83
N SER A 92 -5.21 17.34 5.32
CA SER A 92 -5.22 16.07 4.58
C SER A 92 -6.22 15.09 5.18
N PHE A 93 -7.09 14.51 4.33
CA PHE A 93 -8.20 13.64 4.76
C PHE A 93 -8.26 12.37 3.93
N CYS A 94 -8.82 11.31 4.49
CA CYS A 94 -9.10 10.08 3.74
C CYS A 94 -10.40 10.18 2.91
N SER A 95 -11.36 11.02 3.32
CA SER A 95 -12.66 11.21 2.67
C SER A 95 -13.24 12.58 2.98
N GLN A 96 -14.34 12.93 2.32
CA GLN A 96 -15.09 14.17 2.56
C GLN A 96 -15.70 14.19 3.97
N GLU A 97 -16.18 13.05 4.47
CA GLU A 97 -16.74 12.96 5.82
C GLU A 97 -15.73 13.34 6.90
N CYS A 98 -14.46 12.97 6.74
CA CYS A 98 -13.40 13.40 7.66
C CYS A 98 -13.15 14.90 7.62
N TYR A 99 -13.29 15.53 6.46
CA TYR A 99 -13.23 16.99 6.36
C TYR A 99 -14.39 17.64 7.07
N ASP A 100 -15.63 17.21 6.81
CA ASP A 100 -16.83 17.75 7.42
C ASP A 100 -16.78 17.60 8.95
N HIS A 101 -16.34 16.44 9.43
CA HIS A 101 -16.14 16.19 10.86
C HIS A 101 -15.08 17.12 11.50
N LEU A 102 -13.97 17.38 10.81
CA LEU A 102 -12.98 18.35 11.31
C LEU A 102 -13.55 19.77 11.33
N VAL A 103 -14.32 20.18 10.32
CA VAL A 103 -14.93 21.50 10.22
C VAL A 103 -15.94 21.73 11.35
N ASP A 104 -16.83 20.74 11.59
CA ASP A 104 -17.85 20.79 12.63
C ASP A 104 -17.25 20.84 14.04
N HIS A 105 -16.11 20.17 14.24
CA HIS A 105 -15.43 20.08 15.54
C HIS A 105 -14.07 20.77 15.52
N PHE A 106 -13.93 21.85 14.77
CA PHE A 106 -12.63 22.48 14.43
C PHE A 106 -11.77 22.75 15.64
N GLN A 107 -12.30 23.37 16.70
CA GLN A 107 -11.53 23.72 17.90
C GLN A 107 -10.92 22.51 18.60
N LYS A 108 -11.57 21.35 18.49
CA LYS A 108 -11.11 20.12 19.12
C LYS A 108 -10.18 19.31 18.22
N ASN A 109 -10.51 19.23 16.93
CA ASN A 109 -9.87 18.28 16.00
C ASN A 109 -8.72 18.88 15.20
N ALA A 110 -8.66 20.22 15.01
CA ALA A 110 -7.61 20.88 14.26
C ALA A 110 -6.35 21.16 15.10
N PHE A 111 -6.46 21.11 16.44
CA PHE A 111 -5.37 21.37 17.36
C PHE A 111 -5.01 20.10 18.14
N ILE A 112 -3.74 19.99 18.49
CA ILE A 112 -3.22 18.86 19.25
C ILE A 112 -2.02 19.31 20.09
N THR A 113 -1.71 18.57 21.14
CA THR A 113 -0.55 18.83 21.99
C THR A 113 0.68 18.13 21.45
N ASP A 114 1.79 18.87 21.29
CA ASP A 114 3.10 18.29 21.00
C ASP A 114 3.52 17.37 22.17
N PRO A 115 3.80 16.09 21.92
CA PRO A 115 4.08 15.11 22.98
C PRO A 115 5.40 15.36 23.73
N PHE A 116 6.25 16.26 23.23
CA PHE A 116 7.53 16.58 23.87
C PHE A 116 7.54 17.95 24.54
N SER A 117 7.05 19.03 23.91
CA SER A 117 7.01 20.37 24.50
C SER A 117 5.80 20.62 25.39
N GLY A 118 4.68 19.90 25.15
CA GLY A 118 3.41 20.16 25.81
C GLY A 118 2.60 21.31 25.19
N ASP A 119 3.12 21.97 24.15
CA ASP A 119 2.45 23.09 23.51
C ASP A 119 1.29 22.62 22.62
N THR A 120 0.23 23.43 22.56
CA THR A 120 -0.88 23.21 21.62
C THR A 120 -0.51 23.75 20.24
N ILE A 121 -0.56 22.90 19.24
CA ILE A 121 -0.18 23.20 17.86
C ILE A 121 -1.32 22.91 16.89
N CYS A 122 -1.35 23.62 15.76
CA CYS A 122 -2.29 23.32 14.67
C CYS A 122 -1.75 22.17 13.84
N LYS A 123 -2.56 21.14 13.59
CA LYS A 123 -2.17 19.95 12.80
C LYS A 123 -1.69 20.30 11.39
N ALA A 124 -2.27 21.33 10.77
CA ALA A 124 -1.90 21.76 9.43
C ALA A 124 -0.47 22.32 9.31
N ASP A 125 0.08 22.86 10.39
CA ASP A 125 1.43 23.48 10.42
C ASP A 125 2.47 22.57 11.08
N ALA A 126 2.05 21.43 11.61
CA ALA A 126 2.88 20.56 12.42
C ALA A 126 3.72 19.59 11.56
N LEU A 127 4.89 19.22 12.07
CA LEU A 127 5.64 18.09 11.55
C LEU A 127 4.97 16.78 12.00
N ILE A 128 4.80 15.86 11.08
CA ILE A 128 4.07 14.60 11.32
C ILE A 128 5.07 13.45 11.47
N GLY A 129 4.87 12.62 12.48
CA GLY A 129 5.63 11.40 12.67
C GLY A 129 4.76 10.21 13.04
N LEU A 130 5.30 8.99 13.00
CA LEU A 130 4.62 7.79 13.48
C LEU A 130 4.81 7.67 15.01
N LYS A 131 3.71 7.42 15.72
CA LYS A 131 3.71 7.26 17.18
C LYS A 131 4.48 6.03 17.65
N SER A 132 4.38 4.93 16.89
CA SER A 132 5.01 3.66 17.25
C SER A 132 5.44 2.89 16.00
N LEU A 133 6.51 2.09 16.12
CA LEU A 133 7.01 1.25 15.04
C LEU A 133 5.94 0.23 14.60
N GLY A 134 5.70 0.13 13.29
CA GLY A 134 4.76 -0.82 12.72
C GLY A 134 3.27 -0.48 12.91
N LYS A 135 2.93 0.62 13.60
CA LYS A 135 1.55 1.07 13.81
C LYS A 135 1.20 2.28 12.94
N PRO A 136 -0.07 2.46 12.56
CA PRO A 136 -0.48 3.55 11.68
C PRO A 136 -0.76 4.87 12.41
N GLU A 137 -0.79 4.89 13.73
CA GLU A 137 -1.07 6.11 14.49
C GLU A 137 0.03 7.14 14.29
N ILE A 138 -0.37 8.38 14.00
CA ILE A 138 0.53 9.52 13.83
C ILE A 138 0.53 10.42 15.06
N ILE A 139 1.56 11.22 15.18
CA ILE A 139 1.73 12.28 16.16
C ILE A 139 2.27 13.53 15.48
N TYR A 140 2.09 14.67 16.13
CA TYR A 140 2.42 15.97 15.58
C TYR A 140 3.43 16.68 16.48
N PHE A 141 4.35 17.40 15.84
CA PHE A 141 5.42 18.11 16.51
C PHE A 141 5.48 19.58 16.04
N GLN A 142 5.75 20.47 16.96
CA GLN A 142 5.91 21.89 16.69
C GLN A 142 7.15 22.18 15.84
N SER A 143 8.22 21.40 16.03
CA SER A 143 9.52 21.65 15.41
C SER A 143 10.31 20.36 15.17
N ILE A 144 11.31 20.44 14.30
CA ILE A 144 12.29 19.37 14.09
C ILE A 144 13.06 19.01 15.36
N LYS A 145 13.21 19.97 16.29
CA LYS A 145 13.87 19.76 17.58
C LYS A 145 13.05 18.80 18.44
N THR A 146 11.74 19.08 18.63
CA THR A 146 10.85 18.25 19.44
C THR A 146 10.67 16.88 18.79
N PHE A 147 10.56 16.83 17.46
CA PHE A 147 10.53 15.59 16.68
C PHE A 147 11.77 14.71 16.97
N ASN A 148 12.97 15.25 16.81
CA ASN A 148 14.20 14.49 17.01
C ASN A 148 14.39 14.04 18.47
N GLN A 149 14.01 14.87 19.44
CA GLN A 149 14.09 14.53 20.85
C GLN A 149 13.13 13.39 21.21
N TYR A 150 11.91 13.40 20.68
CA TYR A 150 10.95 12.32 20.89
C TYR A 150 11.48 10.96 20.42
N TYR A 151 12.04 10.88 19.22
CA TYR A 151 12.58 9.61 18.70
C TYR A 151 13.92 9.21 19.32
N LYS A 152 14.72 10.17 19.77
CA LYS A 152 15.96 9.88 20.51
C LYS A 152 15.70 9.27 21.89
N SER A 153 14.66 9.68 22.57
CA SER A 153 14.28 9.16 23.89
C SER A 153 13.69 7.76 23.86
N ARG A 154 13.39 7.22 22.66
CA ARG A 154 12.74 5.91 22.45
C ARG A 154 13.63 4.88 21.74
N LYS A 155 14.89 5.20 21.53
CA LYS A 155 15.92 4.26 21.10
C LYS A 155 16.54 3.59 22.32
#